data_2bea22aaa85577e6f76f609ae9f25e24
#
_entry.id   2bea22aaa85577e6f76f609ae9f25e24
#
_cell.length_a   1.000
_cell.length_b   1.000
_cell.length_c   1.000
_cell.angle_alpha   90.00
_cell.angle_beta   90.00
_cell.angle_gamma   90.00
#
_symmetry.space_group_name_H-M   'P 1'
#
loop_
_entity.id
_entity.type
_entity.pdbx_description
1 polymer ?
#
loop_
_entity_poly.entity_id
_entity_poly.type
_entity_poly.pdbx_seq_one_letter_code
_entity_poly.pdbx_strand_id
1 'polypeptide(L)'
;MQPVDTYTGLHFTVPAGNDDLGRPQTCTIDADLYKPHSAGPAARVPAILTTNGFGGSKADQAGLGMAFAGRGYAVLSYTGLGFPDSGCKISLDDPGVDGVAASSLVTFLGGGGTAPYSSSDVAGAAGGPGTLEVDFTVLDDAANHDPRLGMIGGSYGGQIQFATAARDSRVDTLVPLITWNDLRYSLAPNNTSLARGVTYADSAPGTQKIGWTGLFFGVGILDGLQGAAVDPARNVGCPNFVLEACQAKATLDTLGYPTSDTYQLTDRVSVAHYIDKVTVPTFLIQGENDTLFNLQESVATYRSLKARGVPVTMAWQSWGHSGGTGDNTGAAPGELDLTGQHIEDTYLGLRIRNWFDHQLKGSKVSTGPEFAYFRDWVPYTGTAAPAYASASSYPVGTRRTWYLSSADDLVTSRKAVLPGSTSWSNPGLGAPASYSEVSGLEGQVSLPAGVTTPYDTPGTFGAWSTPPLSSPVDVVGSPTLDVQFDSPAVALTQAAGPSGQLQVFAKLYDVAPDGSKTLVHKLISPVRVADVTQPVHIELPAIVHRVDAGHRLQLVLASTDAAYKNAYAVQPVTVHASPTSPAALSIPVVP
;
A
#
# COMPACT_ATOMS: atom_id res chain seq x y z
N MET A 1 -10.77 17.58 25.57
CA MET A 1 -10.93 16.10 25.64
C MET A 1 -11.41 15.74 27.03
N GLN A 2 -12.22 14.70 27.17
CA GLN A 2 -12.63 14.15 28.47
C GLN A 2 -11.55 13.23 29.04
N PRO A 3 -11.54 12.95 30.36
CA PRO A 3 -10.66 11.97 30.96
C PRO A 3 -10.83 10.59 30.34
N VAL A 4 -9.74 9.82 30.24
CA VAL A 4 -9.68 8.50 29.61
C VAL A 4 -9.26 7.47 30.65
N ASP A 5 -10.01 6.38 30.73
CA ASP A 5 -9.60 5.17 31.45
C ASP A 5 -8.83 4.24 30.51
N THR A 6 -7.76 3.64 31.00
CA THR A 6 -6.96 2.67 30.22
C THR A 6 -6.88 1.33 30.95
N TYR A 7 -6.92 0.25 30.18
CA TYR A 7 -6.71 -1.11 30.62
C TYR A 7 -5.65 -1.73 29.73
N THR A 8 -4.53 -2.16 30.30
CA THR A 8 -3.37 -2.62 29.53
C THR A 8 -3.09 -4.10 29.78
N GLY A 9 -2.56 -4.77 28.73
CA GLY A 9 -2.29 -6.19 28.78
C GLY A 9 -3.56 -7.02 28.94
N LEU A 10 -4.59 -6.72 28.11
CA LEU A 10 -5.73 -7.61 27.97
C LEU A 10 -5.31 -8.85 27.19
N HIS A 11 -5.64 -10.02 27.73
CA HIS A 11 -5.31 -11.29 27.11
C HIS A 11 -6.56 -12.02 26.65
N PHE A 12 -6.56 -12.37 25.37
CA PHE A 12 -7.62 -13.14 24.73
C PHE A 12 -7.09 -14.49 24.27
N THR A 13 -7.91 -15.53 24.32
CA THR A 13 -7.70 -16.80 23.62
C THR A 13 -8.84 -16.96 22.63
N VAL A 14 -8.50 -16.90 21.35
CA VAL A 14 -9.47 -16.81 20.25
C VAL A 14 -9.26 -17.93 19.23
N PRO A 15 -10.33 -18.43 18.58
CA PRO A 15 -10.17 -19.24 17.39
C PRO A 15 -9.51 -18.44 16.27
N ALA A 16 -8.64 -19.06 15.49
CA ALA A 16 -7.90 -18.45 14.40
C ALA A 16 -7.75 -19.39 13.19
N GLY A 17 -8.86 -19.96 12.73
CA GLY A 17 -8.89 -20.85 11.59
C GLY A 17 -8.08 -22.12 11.79
N ASN A 18 -7.26 -22.49 10.80
CA ASN A 18 -6.45 -23.70 10.82
C ASN A 18 -4.94 -23.37 10.78
N ASP A 19 -4.14 -24.27 11.39
CA ASP A 19 -2.69 -24.25 11.32
C ASP A 19 -2.16 -24.78 9.96
N ASP A 20 -0.82 -24.79 9.78
CA ASP A 20 -0.13 -25.29 8.58
C ASP A 20 -0.44 -26.76 8.25
N LEU A 21 -1.02 -27.52 9.19
CA LEU A 21 -1.42 -28.93 9.03
C LEU A 21 -2.93 -29.08 8.80
N GLY A 22 -3.66 -27.98 8.65
CA GLY A 22 -5.12 -27.98 8.45
C GLY A 22 -5.93 -28.28 9.72
N ARG A 23 -5.34 -28.19 10.92
CA ARG A 23 -6.02 -28.45 12.19
C ARG A 23 -6.55 -27.13 12.78
N PRO A 24 -7.75 -27.14 13.37
CA PRO A 24 -8.27 -25.96 14.09
C PRO A 24 -7.26 -25.47 15.13
N GLN A 25 -6.98 -24.16 15.13
CA GLN A 25 -6.07 -23.53 16.08
C GLN A 25 -6.76 -22.45 16.90
N THR A 26 -6.21 -22.21 18.08
CA THR A 26 -6.52 -21.07 18.94
C THR A 26 -5.27 -20.27 19.17
N CYS A 27 -5.38 -18.94 19.13
CA CYS A 27 -4.28 -18.02 19.30
C CYS A 27 -4.50 -17.13 20.52
N THR A 28 -3.41 -16.71 21.15
CA THR A 28 -3.46 -15.63 22.14
C THR A 28 -3.32 -14.29 21.45
N ILE A 29 -4.11 -13.29 21.89
CA ILE A 29 -3.99 -11.91 21.47
C ILE A 29 -3.77 -11.04 22.70
N ASP A 30 -2.78 -10.15 22.59
CA ASP A 30 -2.52 -9.13 23.59
C ASP A 30 -3.04 -7.78 23.10
N ALA A 31 -3.77 -7.04 23.98
CA ALA A 31 -4.44 -5.80 23.62
C ALA A 31 -4.44 -4.79 24.76
N ASP A 32 -4.72 -3.52 24.41
CA ASP A 32 -5.00 -2.43 25.35
C ASP A 32 -6.33 -1.76 24.98
N LEU A 33 -7.09 -1.38 26.01
CA LEU A 33 -8.36 -0.69 25.83
C LEU A 33 -8.31 0.71 26.43
N TYR A 34 -8.82 1.67 25.67
CA TYR A 34 -8.96 3.08 26.03
C TYR A 34 -10.44 3.46 25.95
N LYS A 35 -11.02 4.03 27.01
CA LYS A 35 -12.41 4.49 26.97
C LYS A 35 -12.59 5.82 27.70
N PRO A 36 -13.61 6.59 27.35
CA PRO A 36 -13.99 7.75 28.16
C PRO A 36 -14.27 7.31 29.61
N HIS A 37 -13.80 8.06 30.59
CA HIS A 37 -14.12 7.80 31.99
C HIS A 37 -15.64 7.80 32.24
N SER A 38 -16.37 8.64 31.53
CA SER A 38 -17.83 8.73 31.60
C SER A 38 -18.58 7.56 30.95
N ALA A 39 -17.89 6.72 30.15
CA ALA A 39 -18.52 5.61 29.43
C ALA A 39 -18.86 4.45 30.37
N GLY A 40 -20.11 4.02 30.33
CA GLY A 40 -20.67 2.92 31.13
C GLY A 40 -22.08 2.56 30.65
N PRO A 41 -22.80 1.68 31.37
CA PRO A 41 -24.13 1.17 30.95
C PRO A 41 -25.14 2.27 30.65
N ALA A 42 -25.06 3.42 31.37
CA ALA A 42 -25.99 4.55 31.21
C ALA A 42 -25.51 5.58 30.15
N ALA A 43 -24.25 5.50 29.72
CA ALA A 43 -23.64 6.44 28.78
C ALA A 43 -22.72 5.67 27.80
N ARG A 44 -23.31 4.89 26.92
CA ARG A 44 -22.59 4.05 25.97
C ARG A 44 -21.99 4.86 24.82
N VAL A 45 -20.83 4.43 24.33
CA VAL A 45 -20.07 5.05 23.23
C VAL A 45 -19.82 4.06 22.09
N PRO A 46 -19.67 4.51 20.83
CA PRO A 46 -19.25 3.62 19.75
C PRO A 46 -17.81 3.14 19.95
N ALA A 47 -17.47 2.05 19.28
CA ALA A 47 -16.15 1.43 19.38
C ALA A 47 -15.28 1.66 18.14
N ILE A 48 -13.96 1.63 18.33
CA ILE A 48 -12.95 1.57 17.28
C ILE A 48 -12.03 0.37 17.59
N LEU A 49 -11.79 -0.47 16.58
CA LEU A 49 -10.80 -1.54 16.62
C LEU A 49 -9.60 -1.15 15.77
N THR A 50 -8.38 -1.28 16.32
CA THR A 50 -7.14 -0.94 15.62
C THR A 50 -6.03 -1.94 15.95
N THR A 51 -5.05 -2.06 15.05
CA THR A 51 -3.87 -2.91 15.25
C THR A 51 -2.64 -2.30 14.58
N ASN A 52 -1.49 -2.91 14.83
CA ASN A 52 -0.17 -2.47 14.35
C ASN A 52 0.00 -2.64 12.83
N GLY A 53 0.94 -1.88 12.26
CA GLY A 53 1.61 -2.22 11.02
C GLY A 53 2.54 -3.41 11.18
N PHE A 54 3.09 -3.93 10.08
CA PHE A 54 3.99 -5.09 10.11
C PHE A 54 5.22 -4.83 11.00
N GLY A 55 5.52 -5.74 11.92
CA GLY A 55 6.63 -5.61 12.87
C GLY A 55 6.34 -4.78 14.11
N GLY A 56 5.13 -4.25 14.24
CA GLY A 56 4.72 -3.42 15.38
C GLY A 56 3.94 -4.17 16.45
N SER A 57 3.30 -3.41 17.34
CA SER A 57 2.46 -3.93 18.42
C SER A 57 1.29 -2.99 18.73
N LYS A 58 0.40 -3.40 19.64
CA LYS A 58 -0.68 -2.56 20.18
C LYS A 58 -0.21 -1.19 20.68
N ALA A 59 1.04 -1.10 21.17
CA ALA A 59 1.59 0.13 21.71
C ALA A 59 1.72 1.25 20.66
N ASP A 60 1.87 0.89 19.38
CA ASP A 60 1.97 1.87 18.29
C ASP A 60 0.67 2.67 18.11
N GLN A 61 -0.44 2.13 18.58
CA GLN A 61 -1.77 2.77 18.49
C GLN A 61 -2.20 3.45 19.80
N ALA A 62 -1.33 3.50 20.83
CA ALA A 62 -1.68 4.08 22.12
C ALA A 62 -2.09 5.56 22.02
N GLY A 63 -1.36 6.34 21.22
CA GLY A 63 -1.69 7.75 20.97
C GLY A 63 -3.06 7.92 20.31
N LEU A 64 -3.37 7.13 19.28
CA LEU A 64 -4.66 7.08 18.63
C LEU A 64 -5.76 6.67 19.64
N GLY A 65 -5.49 5.63 20.44
CA GLY A 65 -6.40 5.15 21.48
C GLY A 65 -6.80 6.25 22.46
N MET A 66 -5.82 6.95 23.02
CA MET A 66 -6.04 8.10 23.92
C MET A 66 -6.81 9.23 23.23
N ALA A 67 -6.44 9.56 22.01
CA ALA A 67 -7.02 10.67 21.27
C ALA A 67 -8.51 10.46 20.94
N PHE A 68 -8.89 9.26 20.47
CA PHE A 68 -10.27 8.94 20.14
C PHE A 68 -11.11 8.63 21.39
N ALA A 69 -10.53 8.01 22.44
CA ALA A 69 -11.22 7.84 23.70
C ALA A 69 -11.58 9.19 24.34
N GLY A 70 -10.64 10.16 24.33
CA GLY A 70 -10.92 11.54 24.74
C GLY A 70 -12.05 12.23 23.97
N ARG A 71 -12.46 11.68 22.81
CA ARG A 71 -13.52 12.19 21.93
C ARG A 71 -14.80 11.35 21.96
N GLY A 72 -14.89 10.40 22.88
CA GLY A 72 -16.11 9.62 23.10
C GLY A 72 -16.20 8.37 22.25
N TYR A 73 -15.11 7.63 22.12
CA TYR A 73 -15.05 6.28 21.56
C TYR A 73 -14.42 5.30 22.56
N ALA A 74 -14.82 4.05 22.54
CA ALA A 74 -14.03 2.99 23.15
C ALA A 74 -13.07 2.45 22.10
N VAL A 75 -11.76 2.44 22.38
CA VAL A 75 -10.75 2.03 21.40
C VAL A 75 -10.04 0.79 21.91
N LEU A 76 -10.12 -0.32 21.18
CA LEU A 76 -9.35 -1.53 21.44
C LEU A 76 -8.19 -1.59 20.44
N SER A 77 -6.96 -1.48 20.95
CA SER A 77 -5.74 -1.70 20.19
C SER A 77 -5.20 -3.08 20.50
N TYR A 78 -4.94 -3.91 19.49
CA TYR A 78 -4.41 -5.25 19.69
C TYR A 78 -3.15 -5.49 18.86
N THR A 79 -2.28 -6.37 19.34
CA THR A 79 -1.14 -6.89 18.60
C THR A 79 -1.59 -7.99 17.65
N GLY A 80 -1.33 -7.86 16.34
CA GLY A 80 -1.69 -8.85 15.34
C GLY A 80 -1.05 -10.23 15.58
N LEU A 81 -1.62 -11.28 15.01
CA LEU A 81 -1.09 -12.65 15.14
C LEU A 81 0.32 -12.74 14.55
N GLY A 82 1.23 -13.43 15.26
CA GLY A 82 2.62 -13.56 14.84
C GLY A 82 3.52 -12.39 15.23
N PHE A 83 3.01 -11.29 15.78
CA PHE A 83 3.81 -10.18 16.31
C PHE A 83 4.11 -10.37 17.80
N PRO A 84 5.07 -9.61 18.41
CA PRO A 84 5.78 -10.05 19.62
C PRO A 84 4.92 -10.61 20.75
N ASP A 85 3.85 -9.93 21.16
CA ASP A 85 3.07 -10.26 22.35
C ASP A 85 1.82 -11.13 22.07
N SER A 86 1.56 -11.44 20.78
CA SER A 86 0.49 -12.32 20.35
C SER A 86 1.01 -13.67 19.85
N GLY A 87 0.21 -14.71 19.97
CA GLY A 87 0.57 -16.07 19.56
C GLY A 87 0.37 -16.34 18.07
N CYS A 88 0.56 -17.60 17.70
CA CYS A 88 0.47 -18.13 16.33
C CYS A 88 1.49 -17.51 15.37
N LYS A 89 1.31 -17.74 14.08
CA LYS A 89 2.21 -17.29 13.01
C LYS A 89 1.60 -16.14 12.23
N ILE A 90 2.44 -15.35 11.55
CA ILE A 90 2.02 -14.35 10.59
C ILE A 90 1.35 -15.06 9.40
N SER A 91 0.07 -14.79 9.17
CA SER A 91 -0.74 -15.33 8.07
C SER A 91 -1.09 -14.28 7.00
N LEU A 92 -0.44 -13.12 7.03
CA LEU A 92 -0.57 -12.04 6.06
C LEU A 92 -1.99 -11.47 5.97
N ASP A 93 -2.66 -11.31 7.11
CA ASP A 93 -4.06 -10.86 7.22
C ASP A 93 -5.06 -11.75 6.48
N ASP A 94 -4.83 -13.07 6.53
CA ASP A 94 -5.76 -14.04 5.96
C ASP A 94 -7.16 -13.90 6.60
N PRO A 95 -8.22 -13.65 5.80
CA PRO A 95 -9.58 -13.59 6.33
C PRO A 95 -9.99 -14.86 7.10
N GLY A 96 -9.43 -16.03 6.75
CA GLY A 96 -9.69 -17.31 7.38
C GLY A 96 -8.95 -17.53 8.70
N VAL A 97 -7.95 -16.72 9.01
CA VAL A 97 -7.11 -16.80 10.21
C VAL A 97 -7.20 -15.50 11.01
N ASP A 98 -6.57 -14.42 10.54
CA ASP A 98 -6.56 -13.11 11.22
C ASP A 98 -7.97 -12.50 11.29
N GLY A 99 -8.75 -12.60 10.20
CA GLY A 99 -10.14 -12.12 10.19
C GLY A 99 -11.05 -12.86 11.18
N VAL A 100 -10.85 -14.17 11.38
CA VAL A 100 -11.56 -14.96 12.39
C VAL A 100 -11.17 -14.52 13.80
N ALA A 101 -9.87 -14.30 14.04
CA ALA A 101 -9.37 -13.85 15.33
C ALA A 101 -9.91 -12.45 15.68
N ALA A 102 -9.87 -11.52 14.74
CA ALA A 102 -10.41 -10.16 14.91
C ALA A 102 -11.93 -10.15 15.16
N SER A 103 -12.71 -11.04 14.54
CA SER A 103 -14.15 -11.19 14.82
C SER A 103 -14.44 -11.53 16.30
N SER A 104 -13.52 -12.22 16.97
CA SER A 104 -13.66 -12.49 18.42
C SER A 104 -13.52 -11.21 19.24
N LEU A 105 -12.67 -10.27 18.81
CA LEU A 105 -12.53 -8.95 19.45
C LEU A 105 -13.76 -8.07 19.19
N VAL A 106 -14.39 -8.19 18.02
CA VAL A 106 -15.70 -7.55 17.74
C VAL A 106 -16.75 -8.07 18.73
N THR A 107 -16.82 -9.39 18.94
CA THR A 107 -17.72 -10.00 19.93
C THR A 107 -17.47 -9.47 21.34
N PHE A 108 -16.21 -9.36 21.77
CA PHE A 108 -15.86 -8.79 23.07
C PHE A 108 -16.32 -7.34 23.21
N LEU A 109 -16.08 -6.50 22.18
CA LEU A 109 -16.56 -5.11 22.16
C LEU A 109 -18.08 -5.01 22.19
N GLY A 110 -18.79 -6.04 21.73
CA GLY A 110 -20.25 -6.20 21.84
C GLY A 110 -20.73 -6.78 23.18
N GLY A 111 -19.87 -6.87 24.19
CA GLY A 111 -20.23 -7.41 25.51
C GLY A 111 -20.25 -8.95 25.56
N GLY A 112 -19.65 -9.63 24.58
CA GLY A 112 -19.54 -11.09 24.52
C GLY A 112 -18.31 -11.60 25.28
N GLY A 113 -18.45 -11.80 26.58
CA GLY A 113 -17.40 -12.35 27.44
C GLY A 113 -16.59 -11.29 28.21
N THR A 114 -15.50 -11.73 28.84
CA THR A 114 -14.64 -10.92 29.67
C THR A 114 -13.18 -11.15 29.28
N ALA A 115 -12.30 -10.17 29.54
CA ALA A 115 -10.87 -10.30 29.33
C ALA A 115 -10.08 -9.94 30.60
N PRO A 116 -9.13 -10.78 31.05
CA PRO A 116 -8.19 -10.40 32.09
C PRO A 116 -7.24 -9.32 31.56
N TYR A 117 -6.84 -8.38 32.42
CA TYR A 117 -5.86 -7.35 32.14
C TYR A 117 -4.77 -7.29 33.21
N SER A 118 -3.59 -6.80 32.88
CA SER A 118 -2.45 -6.75 33.76
C SER A 118 -2.42 -5.50 34.64
N SER A 119 -2.88 -4.36 34.11
CA SER A 119 -2.94 -3.09 34.85
C SER A 119 -4.03 -2.16 34.29
N SER A 120 -4.40 -1.16 35.09
CA SER A 120 -5.36 -0.13 34.68
C SER A 120 -4.95 1.24 35.18
N ASP A 121 -5.42 2.29 34.51
CA ASP A 121 -5.47 3.66 35.03
C ASP A 121 -6.91 4.15 34.86
N VAL A 122 -7.62 4.28 35.98
CA VAL A 122 -9.02 4.73 36.01
C VAL A 122 -9.08 6.07 36.73
N ALA A 123 -9.52 7.10 36.05
CA ALA A 123 -9.59 8.47 36.57
C ALA A 123 -8.24 9.01 37.08
N GLY A 124 -7.09 8.58 36.50
CA GLY A 124 -5.76 8.95 36.96
C GLY A 124 -5.28 8.18 38.19
N ALA A 125 -5.99 7.10 38.58
CA ALA A 125 -5.59 6.21 39.66
C ALA A 125 -5.10 4.87 39.08
N ALA A 126 -3.80 4.60 39.24
CA ALA A 126 -3.22 3.34 38.81
C ALA A 126 -3.80 2.16 39.62
N GLY A 127 -4.19 1.09 38.91
CA GLY A 127 -4.71 -0.14 39.44
C GLY A 127 -3.90 -1.36 39.01
N GLY A 128 -4.01 -2.44 39.80
CA GLY A 128 -3.40 -3.74 39.47
C GLY A 128 -4.24 -4.56 38.50
N PRO A 129 -3.90 -5.87 38.37
CA PRO A 129 -4.60 -6.78 37.47
C PRO A 129 -6.09 -6.97 37.85
N GLY A 130 -6.90 -7.25 36.86
CA GLY A 130 -8.32 -7.47 37.03
C GLY A 130 -8.95 -8.13 35.80
N THR A 131 -10.27 -8.08 35.73
CA THR A 131 -11.05 -8.59 34.60
C THR A 131 -11.97 -7.49 34.09
N LEU A 132 -11.96 -7.26 32.79
CA LEU A 132 -12.78 -6.26 32.11
C LEU A 132 -13.99 -6.94 31.46
N GLU A 133 -15.17 -6.38 31.69
CA GLU A 133 -16.42 -6.64 30.99
C GLU A 133 -16.81 -5.39 30.19
N VAL A 134 -17.26 -5.56 28.95
CA VAL A 134 -17.68 -4.45 28.10
C VAL A 134 -19.20 -4.25 28.23
N ASP A 135 -19.58 -3.24 28.98
CA ASP A 135 -20.97 -2.80 29.16
C ASP A 135 -21.22 -1.36 28.70
N PHE A 136 -20.17 -0.74 28.14
CA PHE A 136 -20.07 0.69 27.82
C PHE A 136 -20.12 0.99 26.31
N THR A 137 -20.24 0.00 25.43
CA THR A 137 -20.36 0.22 23.97
C THR A 137 -21.81 0.31 23.53
N VAL A 138 -22.06 1.13 22.49
CA VAL A 138 -23.35 1.15 21.79
C VAL A 138 -23.48 -0.17 21.04
N LEU A 139 -24.63 -0.82 21.16
CA LEU A 139 -24.95 -2.06 20.47
C LEU A 139 -26.07 -1.81 19.46
N ASP A 140 -25.85 -2.22 18.23
CA ASP A 140 -26.86 -2.22 17.17
C ASP A 140 -27.74 -3.50 17.28
N ASP A 141 -27.17 -4.62 17.73
CA ASP A 141 -27.89 -5.83 18.13
C ASP A 141 -27.23 -6.49 19.35
N ALA A 142 -27.89 -6.37 20.51
CA ALA A 142 -27.36 -6.92 21.76
C ALA A 142 -27.39 -8.47 21.80
N ALA A 143 -28.31 -9.11 21.07
CA ALA A 143 -28.39 -10.57 21.05
C ALA A 143 -27.27 -11.23 20.27
N ASN A 144 -26.70 -10.49 19.29
CA ASN A 144 -25.60 -10.93 18.45
C ASN A 144 -24.26 -10.33 18.85
N HIS A 145 -24.20 -9.63 20.01
CA HIS A 145 -23.00 -8.90 20.44
C HIS A 145 -22.45 -7.98 19.33
N ASP A 146 -23.36 -7.20 18.73
CA ASP A 146 -23.09 -6.32 17.60
C ASP A 146 -22.82 -4.90 18.09
N PRO A 147 -21.53 -4.50 18.27
CA PRO A 147 -21.18 -3.15 18.67
C PRO A 147 -21.23 -2.22 17.46
N ARG A 148 -21.58 -0.96 17.67
CA ARG A 148 -21.37 0.07 16.65
C ARG A 148 -19.88 0.33 16.52
N LEU A 149 -19.25 -0.19 15.45
CA LEU A 149 -17.82 -0.37 15.32
C LEU A 149 -17.24 0.17 14.02
N GLY A 150 -16.19 0.98 14.13
CA GLY A 150 -15.31 1.31 13.01
C GLY A 150 -13.91 0.71 13.18
N MET A 151 -13.19 0.56 12.06
CA MET A 151 -11.80 0.14 12.10
C MET A 151 -10.88 1.19 11.47
N ILE A 152 -9.64 1.33 12.00
CA ILE A 152 -8.60 2.21 11.48
C ILE A 152 -7.22 1.59 11.70
N GLY A 153 -6.30 1.83 10.79
CA GLY A 153 -4.90 1.41 10.91
C GLY A 153 -4.18 1.53 9.57
N GLY A 154 -2.87 1.52 9.62
CA GLY A 154 -2.01 1.65 8.44
C GLY A 154 -1.33 0.35 8.05
N SER A 155 -0.99 0.19 6.76
CA SER A 155 -0.22 -0.94 6.24
C SER A 155 -0.92 -2.28 6.55
N TYR A 156 -0.27 -3.17 7.30
CA TYR A 156 -0.84 -4.41 7.80
C TYR A 156 -2.14 -4.15 8.60
N GLY A 157 -2.11 -3.15 9.52
CA GLY A 157 -3.33 -2.71 10.23
C GLY A 157 -4.40 -2.08 9.34
N GLY A 158 -4.07 -1.74 8.10
CA GLY A 158 -5.02 -1.32 7.05
C GLY A 158 -5.72 -2.52 6.41
N GLN A 159 -4.95 -3.57 6.12
CA GLN A 159 -5.44 -4.77 5.42
C GLN A 159 -6.41 -5.59 6.28
N ILE A 160 -6.10 -5.79 7.54
CA ILE A 160 -6.93 -6.58 8.46
C ILE A 160 -8.37 -6.05 8.55
N GLN A 161 -8.60 -4.75 8.32
CA GLN A 161 -9.91 -4.16 8.31
C GLN A 161 -10.79 -4.79 7.21
N PHE A 162 -10.24 -4.95 6.01
CA PHE A 162 -10.94 -5.61 4.91
C PHE A 162 -11.16 -7.10 5.18
N ALA A 163 -10.14 -7.79 5.70
CA ALA A 163 -10.24 -9.21 6.07
C ALA A 163 -11.33 -9.44 7.11
N THR A 164 -11.43 -8.55 8.12
CA THR A 164 -12.46 -8.61 9.17
C THR A 164 -13.84 -8.32 8.59
N ALA A 165 -14.02 -7.20 7.85
CA ALA A 165 -15.30 -6.80 7.29
C ALA A 165 -15.83 -7.79 6.23
N ALA A 166 -14.95 -8.53 5.55
CA ALA A 166 -15.35 -9.57 4.62
C ALA A 166 -15.90 -10.83 5.32
N ARG A 167 -15.65 -10.97 6.61
CA ARG A 167 -16.06 -12.11 7.44
C ARG A 167 -17.17 -11.78 8.45
N ASP A 168 -17.17 -10.55 8.94
CA ASP A 168 -17.99 -10.11 10.05
C ASP A 168 -18.80 -8.86 9.64
N SER A 169 -20.09 -9.06 9.46
CA SER A 169 -21.03 -8.00 9.05
C SER A 169 -21.33 -6.98 10.17
N ARG A 170 -20.79 -7.17 11.38
CA ARG A 170 -20.92 -6.25 12.52
C ARG A 170 -19.92 -5.09 12.46
N VAL A 171 -19.03 -5.06 11.49
CA VAL A 171 -18.17 -3.90 11.23
C VAL A 171 -18.95 -2.87 10.41
N ASP A 172 -19.03 -1.62 10.87
CA ASP A 172 -19.86 -0.57 10.23
C ASP A 172 -19.07 0.29 9.24
N THR A 173 -17.78 0.52 9.46
CA THR A 173 -16.97 1.41 8.60
C THR A 173 -15.48 1.16 8.72
N LEU A 174 -14.74 1.48 7.64
CA LEU A 174 -13.29 1.29 7.54
C LEU A 174 -12.57 2.59 7.22
N VAL A 175 -11.36 2.73 7.80
CA VAL A 175 -10.38 3.78 7.47
C VAL A 175 -9.00 3.14 7.28
N PRO A 176 -8.78 2.41 6.18
CA PRO A 176 -7.48 1.82 5.88
C PRO A 176 -6.53 2.86 5.28
N LEU A 177 -5.30 2.93 5.84
CA LEU A 177 -4.24 3.80 5.37
C LEU A 177 -3.11 2.94 4.75
N ILE A 178 -2.52 3.41 3.65
CA ILE A 178 -1.31 2.86 3.02
C ILE A 178 -1.27 1.33 2.98
N THR A 179 -2.32 0.70 2.44
CA THR A 179 -2.45 -0.75 2.40
C THR A 179 -2.63 -1.28 0.97
N TRP A 180 -2.66 -2.61 0.82
CA TRP A 180 -2.73 -3.25 -0.51
C TRP A 180 -4.15 -3.68 -0.91
N ASN A 181 -4.36 -3.66 -2.19
CA ASN A 181 -5.50 -4.33 -2.85
C ASN A 181 -5.11 -5.75 -3.30
N ASP A 182 -3.92 -5.89 -3.89
CA ASP A 182 -3.39 -7.16 -4.37
C ASP A 182 -1.92 -7.33 -3.98
N LEU A 183 -1.63 -8.20 -3.00
CA LEU A 183 -0.28 -8.43 -2.49
C LEU A 183 0.68 -8.97 -3.58
N ARG A 184 0.15 -9.63 -4.61
CA ARG A 184 0.89 -10.05 -5.80
C ARG A 184 1.46 -8.86 -6.56
N TYR A 185 0.61 -7.84 -6.81
CA TYR A 185 1.05 -6.59 -7.42
C TYR A 185 2.01 -5.82 -6.51
N SER A 186 1.73 -5.80 -5.22
CA SER A 186 2.56 -5.08 -4.24
C SER A 186 4.00 -5.58 -4.19
N LEU A 187 4.21 -6.91 -4.18
CA LEU A 187 5.52 -7.53 -3.98
C LEU A 187 6.20 -8.02 -5.26
N ALA A 188 5.42 -8.28 -6.31
CA ALA A 188 5.93 -8.71 -7.61
C ALA A 188 5.07 -8.12 -8.75
N PRO A 189 5.12 -6.81 -8.99
CA PRO A 189 4.29 -6.15 -10.00
C PRO A 189 4.68 -6.52 -11.43
N ASN A 190 3.67 -6.52 -12.31
CA ASN A 190 3.83 -6.40 -13.76
C ASN A 190 2.85 -5.33 -14.27
N ASN A 191 3.36 -4.29 -14.88
CA ASN A 191 2.55 -3.14 -15.30
C ASN A 191 1.96 -3.29 -16.71
N THR A 192 1.85 -4.53 -17.25
CA THR A 192 1.27 -4.80 -18.58
C THR A 192 -0.17 -5.32 -18.53
N SER A 193 -0.55 -6.03 -17.49
CA SER A 193 -1.86 -6.69 -17.36
C SER A 193 -2.60 -6.14 -16.16
N LEU A 194 -2.98 -4.84 -16.23
CA LEU A 194 -3.64 -4.18 -15.13
C LEU A 194 -5.15 -4.17 -15.36
N ALA A 195 -5.89 -4.75 -14.41
CA ALA A 195 -7.31 -4.53 -14.27
C ALA A 195 -7.55 -3.78 -12.95
N ARG A 196 -8.46 -2.83 -12.96
CA ARG A 196 -8.80 -2.00 -11.79
C ARG A 196 -7.63 -1.21 -11.17
N GLY A 197 -6.46 -1.18 -11.81
CA GLY A 197 -5.27 -0.48 -11.34
C GLY A 197 -4.16 -1.38 -10.79
N VAL A 198 -4.40 -2.67 -10.60
CA VAL A 198 -3.41 -3.66 -10.15
C VAL A 198 -3.27 -4.81 -11.14
N THR A 199 -2.16 -5.55 -11.06
CA THR A 199 -1.86 -6.65 -11.97
C THR A 199 -2.82 -7.82 -11.77
N TYR A 200 -3.37 -8.31 -12.87
CA TYR A 200 -3.95 -9.64 -12.98
C TYR A 200 -3.00 -10.54 -13.78
N ALA A 201 -2.63 -11.67 -13.25
CA ALA A 201 -1.52 -12.49 -13.73
C ALA A 201 -1.84 -13.36 -14.95
N ASP A 202 -2.52 -12.85 -15.94
CA ASP A 202 -3.08 -13.71 -16.98
C ASP A 202 -2.10 -14.07 -18.09
N SER A 203 -1.11 -13.21 -18.40
CA SER A 203 -0.20 -13.45 -19.54
C SER A 203 1.28 -13.53 -19.15
N ALA A 204 1.71 -12.79 -18.13
CA ALA A 204 3.08 -12.82 -17.64
C ALA A 204 3.11 -12.47 -16.15
N PRO A 205 3.84 -13.24 -15.33
CA PRO A 205 4.01 -12.93 -13.91
C PRO A 205 4.83 -11.66 -13.72
N GLY A 206 4.66 -11.02 -12.57
CA GLY A 206 5.42 -9.84 -12.21
C GLY A 206 6.87 -10.11 -11.82
N THR A 207 7.54 -9.07 -11.33
CA THR A 207 8.97 -9.09 -10.98
C THR A 207 9.15 -8.77 -9.50
N GLN A 208 9.84 -9.64 -8.77
CA GLN A 208 10.05 -9.52 -7.32
C GLN A 208 10.71 -8.20 -6.94
N LYS A 209 10.14 -7.48 -5.95
CA LYS A 209 10.79 -6.41 -5.18
C LYS A 209 11.69 -7.05 -4.12
N ILE A 210 13.00 -7.05 -4.33
CA ILE A 210 13.96 -7.81 -3.51
C ILE A 210 13.98 -7.29 -2.07
N GLY A 211 14.10 -5.97 -1.92
CA GLY A 211 14.25 -5.33 -0.61
C GLY A 211 13.01 -5.51 0.26
N TRP A 212 11.83 -5.25 -0.27
CA TRP A 212 10.58 -5.38 0.48
C TRP A 212 10.31 -6.82 0.93
N THR A 213 10.48 -7.79 0.03
CA THR A 213 10.30 -9.22 0.40
C THR A 213 11.35 -9.68 1.42
N GLY A 214 12.59 -9.18 1.33
CA GLY A 214 13.66 -9.46 2.29
C GLY A 214 13.40 -8.83 3.66
N LEU A 215 12.97 -7.54 3.67
CA LEU A 215 12.66 -6.80 4.90
C LEU A 215 11.56 -7.49 5.71
N PHE A 216 10.44 -7.83 5.07
CA PHE A 216 9.33 -8.49 5.76
C PHE A 216 9.74 -9.82 6.37
N PHE A 217 10.46 -10.66 5.63
CA PHE A 217 10.94 -11.92 6.19
C PHE A 217 11.95 -11.70 7.33
N GLY A 218 12.86 -10.73 7.21
CA GLY A 218 13.81 -10.39 8.27
C GLY A 218 13.10 -9.93 9.55
N VAL A 219 12.19 -8.97 9.46
CA VAL A 219 11.42 -8.45 10.60
C VAL A 219 10.55 -9.55 11.20
N GLY A 220 9.77 -10.29 10.38
CA GLY A 220 8.89 -11.32 10.91
C GLY A 220 9.63 -12.46 11.61
N ILE A 221 10.83 -12.85 11.16
CA ILE A 221 11.68 -13.82 11.87
C ILE A 221 12.14 -13.25 13.21
N LEU A 222 12.54 -11.97 13.27
CA LEU A 222 12.93 -11.32 14.52
C LEU A 222 11.77 -11.27 15.51
N ASP A 223 10.56 -10.94 15.07
CA ASP A 223 9.35 -10.96 15.89
C ASP A 223 9.06 -12.36 16.43
N GLY A 224 9.28 -13.39 15.62
CA GLY A 224 9.18 -14.78 16.05
C GLY A 224 10.13 -15.14 17.16
N LEU A 225 11.37 -14.66 17.08
CA LEU A 225 12.36 -14.88 18.14
C LEU A 225 12.01 -14.12 19.42
N GLN A 226 11.54 -12.87 19.31
CA GLN A 226 11.08 -12.07 20.45
C GLN A 226 9.85 -12.69 21.12
N GLY A 227 8.87 -13.15 20.33
CA GLY A 227 7.65 -13.79 20.82
C GLY A 227 7.78 -15.26 21.19
N ALA A 228 8.99 -15.84 21.20
CA ALA A 228 9.21 -17.27 21.50
C ALA A 228 8.76 -17.68 22.91
N ALA A 229 8.71 -16.75 23.87
CA ALA A 229 8.20 -17.00 25.21
C ALA A 229 6.68 -17.07 25.26
N VAL A 230 5.98 -16.38 24.36
CA VAL A 230 4.51 -16.37 24.22
C VAL A 230 4.04 -17.64 23.49
N ASP A 231 4.66 -17.95 22.37
CA ASP A 231 4.35 -19.13 21.57
C ASP A 231 5.62 -19.69 20.89
N PRO A 232 6.31 -20.66 21.50
CA PRO A 232 7.51 -21.25 20.92
C PRO A 232 7.23 -22.01 19.62
N ALA A 233 6.01 -22.48 19.38
CA ALA A 233 5.64 -23.27 18.21
C ALA A 233 5.70 -22.42 16.92
N ARG A 234 5.57 -21.10 17.03
CA ARG A 234 5.62 -20.17 15.88
C ARG A 234 6.95 -20.21 15.12
N ASN A 235 8.04 -20.66 15.75
CA ASN A 235 9.37 -20.75 15.15
C ASN A 235 9.66 -22.14 14.54
N VAL A 236 8.72 -23.08 14.57
CA VAL A 236 8.88 -24.42 14.01
C VAL A 236 8.50 -24.46 12.54
N GLY A 237 9.32 -25.08 11.70
CA GLY A 237 9.10 -25.14 10.24
C GLY A 237 9.47 -23.83 9.54
N CYS A 238 8.50 -23.13 9.01
CA CYS A 238 8.68 -21.75 8.53
C CYS A 238 8.73 -20.80 9.74
N PRO A 239 9.86 -20.15 10.04
CA PRO A 239 9.97 -19.34 11.25
C PRO A 239 9.01 -18.15 11.22
N ASN A 240 8.09 -18.14 12.16
CA ASN A 240 7.08 -17.12 12.41
C ASN A 240 6.08 -16.83 11.27
N PHE A 241 6.19 -17.49 10.14
CA PHE A 241 5.22 -17.37 9.04
C PHE A 241 4.49 -18.70 8.80
N VAL A 242 3.33 -18.63 8.20
CA VAL A 242 2.68 -19.81 7.61
C VAL A 242 3.60 -20.42 6.56
N LEU A 243 3.55 -21.76 6.42
CA LEU A 243 4.47 -22.51 5.57
C LEU A 243 4.48 -22.02 4.10
N GLU A 244 3.31 -21.69 3.58
CA GLU A 244 3.15 -21.20 2.20
C GLU A 244 3.90 -19.87 1.95
N ALA A 245 4.06 -19.02 2.97
CA ALA A 245 4.83 -17.77 2.84
C ALA A 245 6.34 -18.05 2.65
N CYS A 246 6.91 -19.05 3.37
CA CYS A 246 8.29 -19.48 3.14
C CYS A 246 8.49 -20.08 1.74
N GLN A 247 7.52 -20.86 1.26
CA GLN A 247 7.55 -21.45 -0.07
C GLN A 247 7.47 -20.36 -1.15
N ALA A 248 6.58 -19.38 -0.99
CA ALA A 248 6.45 -18.23 -1.88
C ALA A 248 7.76 -17.41 -1.92
N LYS A 249 8.36 -17.13 -0.75
CA LYS A 249 9.64 -16.41 -0.67
C LYS A 249 10.77 -17.16 -1.37
N ALA A 250 10.90 -18.46 -1.12
CA ALA A 250 11.91 -19.29 -1.78
C ALA A 250 11.72 -19.30 -3.31
N THR A 251 10.48 -19.37 -3.79
CA THR A 251 10.13 -19.28 -5.21
C THR A 251 10.55 -17.94 -5.81
N LEU A 252 10.19 -16.84 -5.16
CA LEU A 252 10.54 -15.50 -5.62
C LEU A 252 12.05 -15.29 -5.63
N ASP A 253 12.77 -15.71 -4.60
CA ASP A 253 14.24 -15.57 -4.52
C ASP A 253 14.97 -16.36 -5.61
N THR A 254 14.42 -17.54 -5.97
CA THR A 254 15.02 -18.43 -6.97
C THR A 254 14.68 -18.00 -8.39
N LEU A 255 13.40 -17.73 -8.66
CA LEU A 255 12.90 -17.48 -10.01
C LEU A 255 12.80 -15.98 -10.34
N GLY A 256 12.61 -15.11 -9.35
CA GLY A 256 12.38 -13.67 -9.51
C GLY A 256 10.94 -13.32 -9.93
N TYR A 257 10.05 -14.29 -9.97
CA TYR A 257 8.64 -14.12 -10.32
C TYR A 257 7.76 -15.15 -9.59
N PRO A 258 6.48 -14.81 -9.33
CA PRO A 258 5.54 -15.71 -8.67
C PRO A 258 5.10 -16.86 -9.59
N THR A 259 4.76 -18.00 -8.97
CA THR A 259 4.16 -19.18 -9.62
C THR A 259 2.71 -19.37 -9.15
N SER A 260 2.01 -20.39 -9.66
CA SER A 260 0.65 -20.74 -9.25
C SER A 260 0.49 -20.88 -7.72
N ASP A 261 1.47 -21.50 -7.06
CA ASP A 261 1.40 -21.70 -5.60
C ASP A 261 1.56 -20.38 -4.85
N THR A 262 2.45 -19.49 -5.33
CA THR A 262 2.56 -18.12 -4.80
C THR A 262 1.24 -17.39 -4.97
N TYR A 263 0.56 -17.56 -6.11
CA TYR A 263 -0.74 -16.92 -6.35
C TYR A 263 -1.84 -17.43 -5.42
N GLN A 264 -1.88 -18.71 -5.10
CA GLN A 264 -2.88 -19.25 -4.15
C GLN A 264 -2.79 -18.56 -2.78
N LEU A 265 -1.58 -18.33 -2.29
CA LEU A 265 -1.39 -17.56 -1.05
C LEU A 265 -1.81 -16.11 -1.24
N THR A 266 -1.25 -15.41 -2.23
CA THR A 266 -1.50 -13.98 -2.41
C THR A 266 -2.96 -13.65 -2.73
N ASP A 267 -3.66 -14.50 -3.48
CA ASP A 267 -5.09 -14.34 -3.77
C ASP A 267 -5.93 -14.39 -2.48
N ARG A 268 -5.62 -15.35 -1.59
CA ARG A 268 -6.34 -15.53 -0.33
C ARG A 268 -6.20 -14.32 0.60
N VAL A 269 -5.04 -13.65 0.59
CA VAL A 269 -4.73 -12.51 1.47
C VAL A 269 -4.86 -11.14 0.78
N SER A 270 -5.43 -11.08 -0.41
CA SER A 270 -5.62 -9.84 -1.18
C SER A 270 -7.06 -9.40 -1.22
N VAL A 271 -7.29 -8.11 -0.94
CA VAL A 271 -8.63 -7.47 -0.99
C VAL A 271 -9.31 -7.74 -2.32
N ALA A 272 -8.58 -7.71 -3.43
CA ALA A 272 -9.08 -7.95 -4.78
C ALA A 272 -9.93 -9.21 -4.91
N HIS A 273 -9.63 -10.26 -4.13
CA HIS A 273 -10.26 -11.58 -4.22
C HIS A 273 -11.45 -11.79 -3.27
N TYR A 274 -11.66 -10.87 -2.31
CA TYR A 274 -12.81 -10.94 -1.39
C TYR A 274 -13.51 -9.58 -1.21
N ILE A 275 -13.17 -8.59 -2.04
CA ILE A 275 -13.76 -7.24 -1.99
C ILE A 275 -15.29 -7.26 -2.18
N ASP A 276 -15.83 -8.25 -2.85
CA ASP A 276 -17.28 -8.45 -3.04
C ASP A 276 -18.04 -8.65 -1.73
N LYS A 277 -17.35 -9.11 -0.67
CA LYS A 277 -17.90 -9.29 0.67
C LYS A 277 -17.83 -8.03 1.53
N VAL A 278 -17.02 -7.04 1.13
CA VAL A 278 -16.90 -5.77 1.85
C VAL A 278 -18.00 -4.82 1.37
N THR A 279 -18.95 -4.51 2.23
CA THR A 279 -20.16 -3.72 1.90
C THR A 279 -20.28 -2.42 2.68
N VAL A 280 -19.34 -2.16 3.58
CA VAL A 280 -19.38 -1.04 4.51
C VAL A 280 -18.72 0.22 3.96
N PRO A 281 -19.20 1.43 4.36
CA PRO A 281 -18.56 2.69 3.99
C PRO A 281 -17.07 2.70 4.29
N THR A 282 -16.25 3.12 3.32
CA THR A 282 -14.79 3.03 3.42
C THR A 282 -14.12 4.37 3.04
N PHE A 283 -13.24 4.88 3.91
CA PHE A 283 -12.39 6.02 3.63
C PHE A 283 -10.95 5.56 3.39
N LEU A 284 -10.57 5.42 2.13
CA LEU A 284 -9.22 5.02 1.69
C LEU A 284 -8.24 6.18 1.80
N ILE A 285 -7.07 5.94 2.40
CA ILE A 285 -5.97 6.91 2.43
C ILE A 285 -4.70 6.23 1.93
N GLN A 286 -4.09 6.75 0.85
CA GLN A 286 -2.93 6.12 0.22
C GLN A 286 -1.79 7.12 0.05
N GLY A 287 -0.54 6.64 0.14
CA GLY A 287 0.65 7.46 0.09
C GLY A 287 1.16 7.71 -1.32
N GLU A 288 1.50 8.97 -1.66
CA GLU A 288 2.14 9.34 -2.93
C GLU A 288 3.60 8.85 -2.98
N ASN A 289 4.28 8.83 -1.83
CA ASN A 289 5.64 8.34 -1.67
C ASN A 289 5.65 6.91 -1.11
N ASP A 290 5.02 5.98 -1.83
CA ASP A 290 4.91 4.58 -1.43
C ASP A 290 5.32 3.65 -2.56
N THR A 291 6.53 3.09 -2.47
CA THR A 291 7.02 2.13 -3.45
C THR A 291 6.62 0.69 -3.11
N LEU A 292 6.12 0.45 -1.88
CA LEU A 292 5.57 -0.84 -1.48
C LEU A 292 4.12 -0.98 -1.98
N PHE A 293 3.22 -0.12 -1.48
CA PHE A 293 1.80 -0.07 -1.83
C PHE A 293 1.48 1.25 -2.51
N ASN A 294 1.82 1.36 -3.80
CA ASN A 294 1.64 2.60 -4.52
C ASN A 294 0.16 2.97 -4.71
N LEU A 295 -0.12 4.16 -5.26
CA LEU A 295 -1.48 4.69 -5.39
C LEU A 295 -2.45 3.78 -6.17
N GLN A 296 -1.96 2.85 -7.00
CA GLN A 296 -2.80 1.91 -7.75
C GLN A 296 -3.59 0.97 -6.83
N GLU A 297 -3.06 0.66 -5.65
CA GLU A 297 -3.75 -0.17 -4.65
C GLU A 297 -5.07 0.48 -4.21
N SER A 298 -5.02 1.76 -3.85
CA SER A 298 -6.24 2.49 -3.48
C SER A 298 -7.17 2.72 -4.68
N VAL A 299 -6.61 2.95 -5.87
CA VAL A 299 -7.39 3.08 -7.12
C VAL A 299 -8.19 1.81 -7.39
N ALA A 300 -7.56 0.63 -7.26
CA ALA A 300 -8.21 -0.65 -7.48
C ALA A 300 -9.34 -0.90 -6.47
N THR A 301 -9.07 -0.66 -5.19
CA THR A 301 -10.07 -0.78 -4.13
C THR A 301 -11.23 0.21 -4.33
N TYR A 302 -10.92 1.49 -4.59
CA TYR A 302 -11.92 2.53 -4.87
C TYR A 302 -12.83 2.14 -6.04
N ARG A 303 -12.26 1.75 -7.18
CA ARG A 303 -13.02 1.35 -8.38
C ARG A 303 -13.93 0.15 -8.10
N SER A 304 -13.44 -0.83 -7.34
CA SER A 304 -14.20 -2.03 -6.99
C SER A 304 -15.38 -1.74 -6.07
N LEU A 305 -15.18 -0.93 -5.02
CA LEU A 305 -16.24 -0.51 -4.11
C LEU A 305 -17.27 0.38 -4.84
N LYS A 306 -16.79 1.36 -5.59
CA LYS A 306 -17.64 2.29 -6.35
C LYS A 306 -18.52 1.58 -7.37
N ALA A 307 -17.98 0.62 -8.12
CA ALA A 307 -18.73 -0.16 -9.11
C ALA A 307 -19.88 -0.98 -8.51
N ARG A 308 -19.80 -1.29 -7.22
CA ARG A 308 -20.84 -2.02 -6.47
C ARG A 308 -21.78 -1.09 -5.68
N GLY A 309 -21.58 0.22 -5.78
CA GLY A 309 -22.40 1.21 -5.07
C GLY A 309 -22.10 1.30 -3.57
N VAL A 310 -20.96 0.75 -3.10
CA VAL A 310 -20.51 0.91 -1.73
C VAL A 310 -19.98 2.34 -1.54
N PRO A 311 -20.42 3.08 -0.50
CA PRO A 311 -19.91 4.42 -0.24
C PRO A 311 -18.40 4.39 -0.02
N VAL A 312 -17.65 5.09 -0.86
CA VAL A 312 -16.19 5.14 -0.77
C VAL A 312 -15.68 6.55 -1.00
N THR A 313 -14.74 6.95 -0.14
CA THR A 313 -13.98 8.20 -0.25
C THR A 313 -12.50 7.85 -0.33
N MET A 314 -11.73 8.60 -1.12
CA MET A 314 -10.30 8.36 -1.29
C MET A 314 -9.51 9.66 -1.10
N ALA A 315 -8.41 9.59 -0.35
CA ALA A 315 -7.43 10.65 -0.24
C ALA A 315 -6.02 10.13 -0.54
N TRP A 316 -5.26 10.89 -1.31
CA TRP A 316 -3.83 10.66 -1.51
C TRP A 316 -3.05 11.64 -0.66
N GLN A 317 -2.17 11.10 0.18
CA GLN A 317 -1.38 11.86 1.16
C GLN A 317 0.09 11.95 0.75
N SER A 318 0.83 12.91 1.32
CA SER A 318 2.21 13.22 0.95
C SER A 318 3.20 12.11 1.22
N TRP A 319 2.94 11.21 2.16
CA TRP A 319 3.88 10.19 2.64
C TRP A 319 3.35 8.78 2.43
N GLY A 320 4.25 7.80 2.55
CA GLY A 320 3.98 6.37 2.49
C GLY A 320 5.18 5.58 3.02
N HIS A 321 5.28 4.29 2.70
CA HIS A 321 6.36 3.43 3.20
C HIS A 321 7.77 3.88 2.78
N SER A 322 7.90 4.70 1.72
CA SER A 322 9.18 5.17 1.19
C SER A 322 9.50 6.62 1.57
N GLY A 323 8.87 7.13 2.62
CA GLY A 323 9.07 8.46 3.16
C GLY A 323 7.98 9.44 2.79
N GLY A 324 8.26 10.73 2.98
CA GLY A 324 7.38 11.85 2.67
C GLY A 324 7.93 12.75 1.58
N THR A 325 7.38 13.95 1.46
CA THR A 325 7.79 14.97 0.49
C THR A 325 9.07 15.68 0.96
N GLY A 326 10.01 15.88 0.08
CA GLY A 326 11.29 16.52 0.40
C GLY A 326 12.10 15.73 1.42
N ASP A 327 12.60 16.41 2.46
CA ASP A 327 13.39 15.77 3.54
C ASP A 327 12.54 15.14 4.64
N ASN A 328 11.21 15.16 4.52
CA ASN A 328 10.31 14.57 5.50
C ASN A 328 10.26 13.04 5.38
N THR A 329 10.29 12.36 6.53
CA THR A 329 10.15 10.90 6.58
C THR A 329 8.73 10.44 6.87
N GLY A 330 7.80 11.38 7.13
CA GLY A 330 6.41 11.14 7.48
C GLY A 330 5.46 12.14 6.82
N ALA A 331 4.29 12.32 7.40
CA ALA A 331 3.28 13.25 6.93
C ALA A 331 3.80 14.69 6.84
N ALA A 332 3.35 15.42 5.83
CA ALA A 332 3.62 16.85 5.71
C ALA A 332 3.05 17.62 6.93
N PRO A 333 3.65 18.74 7.34
CA PRO A 333 3.15 19.51 8.48
C PRO A 333 1.66 19.85 8.36
N GLY A 334 0.88 19.59 9.42
CA GLY A 334 -0.58 19.85 9.42
C GLY A 334 -1.41 18.93 8.52
N GLU A 335 -0.84 17.86 8.00
CA GLU A 335 -1.52 16.87 7.15
C GLU A 335 -2.24 15.81 7.97
N LEU A 336 -1.51 15.08 8.80
CA LEU A 336 -2.02 13.96 9.60
C LEU A 336 -1.32 13.87 10.94
N ASP A 337 -2.08 13.90 12.03
CA ASP A 337 -1.67 13.48 13.36
C ASP A 337 -2.86 12.79 14.02
N LEU A 338 -2.74 11.50 14.29
CA LEU A 338 -3.76 10.68 14.97
C LEU A 338 -3.40 10.44 16.43
N THR A 339 -2.24 10.89 16.90
CA THR A 339 -1.73 10.64 18.25
C THR A 339 -1.85 11.85 19.16
N GLY A 340 -2.02 13.03 18.58
CA GLY A 340 -2.02 14.30 19.28
C GLY A 340 -3.36 14.69 19.88
N GLN A 341 -3.30 15.71 20.76
CA GLN A 341 -4.51 16.34 21.29
C GLN A 341 -5.25 17.17 20.23
N HIS A 342 -4.62 17.45 19.11
CA HIS A 342 -5.05 18.41 18.08
C HIS A 342 -5.29 17.71 16.72
N ILE A 343 -5.96 16.54 16.74
CA ILE A 343 -6.38 15.84 15.50
C ILE A 343 -7.08 16.82 14.53
N GLU A 344 -7.88 17.73 15.08
CA GLU A 344 -8.66 18.72 14.33
C GLU A 344 -7.81 19.79 13.64
N ASP A 345 -6.56 19.97 14.07
CA ASP A 345 -5.62 20.92 13.50
C ASP A 345 -4.89 20.38 12.26
N THR A 346 -5.14 19.12 11.91
CA THR A 346 -4.60 18.45 10.71
C THR A 346 -5.72 18.13 9.71
N TYR A 347 -5.40 18.21 8.41
CA TYR A 347 -6.43 18.05 7.36
C TYR A 347 -7.05 16.65 7.35
N LEU A 348 -6.22 15.61 7.31
CA LEU A 348 -6.71 14.21 7.29
C LEU A 348 -7.20 13.78 8.66
N GLY A 349 -6.57 14.23 9.75
CA GLY A 349 -7.03 13.94 11.11
C GLY A 349 -8.46 14.43 11.35
N LEU A 350 -8.75 15.68 10.94
CA LEU A 350 -10.11 16.23 11.00
C LEU A 350 -11.10 15.43 10.15
N ARG A 351 -10.69 15.01 8.94
CA ARG A 351 -11.54 14.20 8.05
C ARG A 351 -11.83 12.82 8.63
N ILE A 352 -10.82 12.14 9.21
CA ILE A 352 -10.97 10.83 9.86
C ILE A 352 -11.91 10.94 11.07
N ARG A 353 -11.74 11.98 11.92
CA ARG A 353 -12.65 12.22 13.02
C ARG A 353 -14.08 12.44 12.53
N ASN A 354 -14.26 13.31 11.53
CA ASN A 354 -15.58 13.60 10.96
C ASN A 354 -16.21 12.35 10.32
N TRP A 355 -15.39 11.48 9.69
CA TRP A 355 -15.83 10.21 9.13
C TRP A 355 -16.44 9.32 10.22
N PHE A 356 -15.72 9.09 11.33
CA PHE A 356 -16.25 8.29 12.43
C PHE A 356 -17.44 8.97 13.14
N ASP A 357 -17.41 10.29 13.35
CA ASP A 357 -18.57 11.00 13.92
C ASP A 357 -19.82 10.85 13.04
N HIS A 358 -19.66 10.87 11.71
CA HIS A 358 -20.75 10.66 10.76
C HIS A 358 -21.25 9.23 10.78
N GLN A 359 -20.36 8.24 10.62
CA GLN A 359 -20.73 6.84 10.47
C GLN A 359 -21.20 6.20 11.80
N LEU A 360 -20.54 6.53 12.90
CA LEU A 360 -20.76 5.83 14.18
C LEU A 360 -21.61 6.60 15.19
N LYS A 361 -21.68 7.94 15.09
CA LYS A 361 -22.51 8.77 15.98
C LYS A 361 -23.71 9.39 15.29
N GLY A 362 -23.88 9.17 13.99
CA GLY A 362 -24.96 9.74 13.19
C GLY A 362 -24.87 11.29 13.09
N SER A 363 -23.67 11.83 13.27
CA SER A 363 -23.45 13.27 13.15
C SER A 363 -23.63 13.75 11.71
N LYS A 364 -24.18 14.94 11.53
CA LYS A 364 -24.35 15.58 10.20
C LYS A 364 -23.12 16.33 9.71
N VAL A 365 -21.95 16.09 10.33
CA VAL A 365 -20.69 16.70 9.86
C VAL A 365 -20.32 16.19 8.47
N SER A 366 -19.65 17.05 7.68
CA SER A 366 -19.19 16.68 6.36
C SER A 366 -18.00 15.72 6.47
N THR A 367 -18.01 14.64 5.68
CA THR A 367 -16.88 13.69 5.52
C THR A 367 -15.84 14.19 4.50
N GLY A 368 -16.08 15.36 3.90
CA GLY A 368 -15.21 15.96 2.88
C GLY A 368 -15.52 15.48 1.46
N PRO A 369 -14.66 15.83 0.49
CA PRO A 369 -14.84 15.44 -0.90
C PRO A 369 -14.63 13.93 -1.10
N GLU A 370 -15.22 13.37 -2.16
CA GLU A 370 -15.06 11.95 -2.49
C GLU A 370 -13.61 11.60 -2.87
N PHE A 371 -12.93 12.50 -3.57
CA PHE A 371 -11.51 12.37 -3.87
C PHE A 371 -10.73 13.63 -3.50
N ALA A 372 -9.57 13.47 -2.87
CA ALA A 372 -8.63 14.53 -2.56
C ALA A 372 -7.19 14.05 -2.74
N TYR A 373 -6.27 14.95 -3.10
CA TYR A 373 -4.86 14.63 -3.28
C TYR A 373 -3.97 15.79 -2.82
N PHE A 374 -2.80 15.47 -2.28
CA PHE A 374 -1.84 16.45 -1.78
C PHE A 374 -1.01 17.02 -2.95
N ARG A 375 -0.67 18.31 -2.87
CA ARG A 375 0.17 19.03 -3.85
C ARG A 375 1.35 19.67 -3.13
N ASP A 376 2.52 19.04 -3.21
CA ASP A 376 3.74 19.44 -2.51
C ASP A 376 4.26 20.82 -2.94
N TRP A 377 3.87 21.28 -4.14
CA TRP A 377 4.23 22.59 -4.71
C TRP A 377 3.33 23.75 -4.23
N VAL A 378 2.32 23.49 -3.43
CA VAL A 378 1.42 24.53 -2.93
C VAL A 378 1.87 24.97 -1.53
N PRO A 379 2.37 26.21 -1.35
CA PRO A 379 2.80 26.68 -0.04
C PRO A 379 1.59 26.88 0.89
N TYR A 380 1.76 26.51 2.14
CA TYR A 380 0.74 26.73 3.18
C TYR A 380 1.39 26.87 4.56
N THR A 381 0.58 27.27 5.55
CA THR A 381 0.95 27.35 6.98
C THR A 381 -0.20 26.79 7.82
N GLY A 382 0.13 26.13 8.94
CA GLY A 382 -0.88 25.48 9.79
C GLY A 382 -1.37 24.17 9.19
N THR A 383 -2.69 24.02 9.03
CA THR A 383 -3.28 22.82 8.41
C THR A 383 -2.92 22.70 6.93
N ALA A 384 -2.70 21.47 6.45
CA ALA A 384 -2.38 21.18 5.05
C ALA A 384 -3.57 21.35 4.07
N ALA A 385 -4.74 21.79 4.54
CA ALA A 385 -5.93 21.94 3.70
C ALA A 385 -5.71 22.73 2.40
N PRO A 386 -4.93 23.84 2.35
CA PRO A 386 -4.69 24.56 1.09
C PRO A 386 -3.86 23.76 0.07
N ALA A 387 -3.00 22.85 0.52
CA ALA A 387 -2.22 21.98 -0.34
C ALA A 387 -3.08 20.87 -0.97
N TYR A 388 -4.21 20.52 -0.38
CA TYR A 388 -5.12 19.53 -0.95
C TYR A 388 -5.99 20.12 -2.06
N ALA A 389 -5.99 19.50 -3.23
CA ALA A 389 -7.05 19.65 -4.21
C ALA A 389 -8.10 18.55 -4.03
N SER A 390 -9.30 18.81 -4.55
CA SER A 390 -10.42 17.89 -4.39
C SER A 390 -11.28 17.79 -5.65
N ALA A 391 -11.94 16.63 -5.80
CA ALA A 391 -12.87 16.37 -6.88
C ALA A 391 -14.06 15.53 -6.38
N SER A 392 -15.13 15.52 -7.17
CA SER A 392 -16.32 14.71 -6.90
C SER A 392 -16.11 13.21 -7.18
N SER A 393 -15.03 12.83 -7.87
CA SER A 393 -14.67 11.43 -8.15
C SER A 393 -13.26 11.33 -8.74
N TYR A 394 -12.69 10.12 -8.75
CA TYR A 394 -11.50 9.74 -9.51
C TYR A 394 -11.93 8.92 -10.75
N PRO A 395 -11.28 9.05 -11.96
CA PRO A 395 -10.10 9.88 -12.25
C PRO A 395 -10.43 11.37 -12.44
N VAL A 396 -9.39 12.20 -12.38
CA VAL A 396 -9.49 13.66 -12.61
C VAL A 396 -8.72 14.09 -13.86
N GLY A 397 -8.99 15.31 -14.34
CA GLY A 397 -8.28 15.94 -15.45
C GLY A 397 -8.58 15.35 -16.83
N THR A 398 -7.67 15.61 -17.75
CA THR A 398 -7.70 15.14 -19.14
C THR A 398 -6.39 14.49 -19.51
N ARG A 399 -6.36 13.69 -20.57
CA ARG A 399 -5.12 13.03 -21.01
C ARG A 399 -4.41 13.88 -22.06
N ARG A 400 -3.09 14.08 -21.87
CA ARG A 400 -2.18 14.66 -22.84
C ARG A 400 -1.25 13.58 -23.38
N THR A 401 -1.12 13.49 -24.70
CA THR A 401 -0.33 12.43 -25.34
C THR A 401 0.92 13.00 -25.98
N TRP A 402 2.04 12.32 -25.74
CA TRP A 402 3.32 12.51 -26.43
C TRP A 402 3.70 11.25 -27.18
N TYR A 403 4.41 11.40 -28.29
CA TYR A 403 4.84 10.29 -29.14
C TYR A 403 6.37 10.19 -29.10
N LEU A 404 6.88 8.97 -29.03
CA LEU A 404 8.32 8.69 -29.02
C LEU A 404 8.88 8.90 -30.44
N SER A 405 10.00 9.62 -30.54
CA SER A 405 10.68 9.96 -31.80
C SER A 405 12.14 9.48 -31.75
N SER A 406 12.74 9.17 -32.88
CA SER A 406 14.13 8.66 -32.97
C SER A 406 15.21 9.66 -32.57
N ALA A 407 14.87 10.94 -32.38
CA ALA A 407 15.77 11.96 -31.84
C ALA A 407 15.78 11.98 -30.31
N ASP A 408 15.32 10.90 -29.65
CA ASP A 408 15.14 10.80 -28.20
C ASP A 408 14.18 11.85 -27.63
N ASP A 409 13.26 12.32 -28.47
CA ASP A 409 12.27 13.34 -28.16
C ASP A 409 10.88 12.73 -27.89
N LEU A 410 10.15 13.37 -26.98
CA LEU A 410 8.71 13.25 -26.79
C LEU A 410 8.01 14.40 -27.54
N VAL A 411 7.34 14.09 -28.63
CA VAL A 411 6.67 15.09 -29.48
C VAL A 411 5.15 15.05 -29.33
N THR A 412 4.47 16.19 -29.46
CA THR A 412 3.01 16.29 -29.25
C THR A 412 2.17 15.94 -30.47
N SER A 413 2.80 15.68 -31.61
CA SER A 413 2.11 15.35 -32.87
C SER A 413 2.73 14.13 -33.55
N ARG A 414 1.89 13.21 -34.03
CA ARG A 414 2.34 12.06 -34.83
C ARG A 414 3.17 12.49 -36.06
N LYS A 415 2.81 13.63 -36.66
CA LYS A 415 3.52 14.17 -37.84
C LYS A 415 4.93 14.66 -37.52
N ALA A 416 5.23 14.96 -36.26
CA ALA A 416 6.53 15.40 -35.81
C ALA A 416 7.46 14.22 -35.42
N VAL A 417 6.96 12.99 -35.44
CA VAL A 417 7.77 11.79 -35.15
C VAL A 417 8.77 11.60 -36.27
N LEU A 418 10.06 11.65 -35.93
CA LEU A 418 11.15 11.29 -36.84
C LEU A 418 11.32 9.76 -36.84
N PRO A 419 11.33 9.12 -38.03
CA PRO A 419 11.56 7.68 -38.13
C PRO A 419 12.95 7.29 -37.66
N GLY A 420 13.07 6.10 -37.05
CA GLY A 420 14.34 5.54 -36.59
C GLY A 420 14.14 4.53 -35.47
N SER A 421 15.18 4.23 -34.71
CA SER A 421 15.12 3.24 -33.64
C SER A 421 16.08 3.56 -32.51
N THR A 422 15.66 3.22 -31.29
CA THR A 422 16.49 3.26 -30.07
C THR A 422 16.66 1.84 -29.56
N SER A 423 17.92 1.40 -29.37
CA SER A 423 18.26 0.02 -28.99
C SER A 423 19.12 -0.02 -27.74
N TRP A 424 18.87 -1.00 -26.87
CA TRP A 424 19.66 -1.23 -25.67
C TRP A 424 19.62 -2.71 -25.27
N SER A 425 20.41 -3.10 -24.24
CA SER A 425 20.41 -4.46 -23.70
C SER A 425 20.76 -4.46 -22.21
N ASN A 426 20.32 -5.49 -21.48
CA ASN A 426 20.78 -5.72 -20.12
C ASN A 426 22.19 -6.34 -20.12
N PRO A 427 22.94 -6.21 -19.00
CA PRO A 427 24.29 -6.81 -18.90
C PRO A 427 24.27 -8.35 -18.76
N GLY A 428 23.09 -8.96 -18.49
CA GLY A 428 22.95 -10.39 -18.22
C GLY A 428 23.29 -10.78 -16.78
N LEU A 429 23.13 -12.08 -16.47
CA LEU A 429 23.42 -12.68 -15.16
C LEU A 429 22.68 -12.03 -13.97
N GLY A 430 21.58 -11.34 -14.22
CA GLY A 430 20.82 -10.62 -13.17
C GLY A 430 21.50 -9.36 -12.65
N ALA A 431 22.59 -8.90 -13.28
CA ALA A 431 23.32 -7.74 -12.82
C ALA A 431 22.51 -6.46 -13.03
N PRO A 432 22.39 -5.56 -12.02
CA PRO A 432 21.74 -4.28 -12.19
C PRO A 432 22.61 -3.31 -12.99
N ALA A 433 21.97 -2.45 -13.77
CA ALA A 433 22.59 -1.37 -14.53
C ALA A 433 21.84 -0.05 -14.36
N SER A 434 20.80 -0.04 -13.54
CA SER A 434 19.98 1.11 -13.21
C SER A 434 19.79 1.19 -11.70
N TYR A 435 19.95 2.38 -11.14
CA TYR A 435 19.96 2.64 -9.71
C TYR A 435 19.15 3.89 -9.40
N SER A 436 18.39 3.83 -8.32
CA SER A 436 17.58 4.93 -7.79
C SER A 436 17.87 5.14 -6.30
N GLU A 437 17.23 6.12 -5.71
CA GLU A 437 17.34 6.43 -4.28
C GLU A 437 16.93 5.26 -3.38
N VAL A 438 16.09 4.37 -3.89
CA VAL A 438 15.61 3.18 -3.15
C VAL A 438 16.48 1.95 -3.35
N SER A 439 17.44 1.97 -4.27
CA SER A 439 18.26 0.79 -4.61
C SER A 439 19.04 0.22 -3.41
N GLY A 440 19.58 1.09 -2.55
CA GLY A 440 20.34 0.69 -1.38
C GLY A 440 19.49 0.03 -0.29
N LEU A 441 18.26 0.48 -0.12
CA LEU A 441 17.32 -0.05 0.88
C LEU A 441 16.47 -1.19 0.31
N GLU A 442 15.80 -0.93 -0.81
CA GLU A 442 14.82 -1.85 -1.39
C GLU A 442 15.47 -2.90 -2.30
N GLY A 443 16.59 -2.58 -2.91
CA GLY A 443 17.37 -3.52 -3.73
C GLY A 443 18.38 -4.34 -2.94
N GLN A 444 18.71 -3.92 -1.72
CA GLN A 444 19.74 -4.53 -0.88
C GLN A 444 21.12 -4.61 -1.57
N VAL A 445 21.41 -3.65 -2.44
CA VAL A 445 22.67 -3.57 -3.18
C VAL A 445 23.45 -2.32 -2.79
N SER A 446 24.75 -2.42 -2.68
CA SER A 446 25.63 -1.26 -2.57
C SER A 446 25.69 -0.52 -3.90
N LEU A 447 25.52 0.81 -3.85
CA LEU A 447 25.73 1.63 -5.04
C LEU A 447 27.19 1.54 -5.48
N PRO A 448 27.46 1.48 -6.80
CA PRO A 448 28.82 1.58 -7.31
C PRO A 448 29.50 2.87 -6.83
N ALA A 449 30.79 2.80 -6.52
CA ALA A 449 31.54 3.97 -6.05
C ALA A 449 31.47 5.13 -7.04
N GLY A 450 31.11 6.33 -6.55
CA GLY A 450 31.00 7.54 -7.36
C GLY A 450 29.69 7.69 -8.15
N VAL A 451 28.74 6.77 -8.01
CA VAL A 451 27.41 6.89 -8.61
C VAL A 451 26.51 7.71 -7.70
N THR A 452 25.93 8.76 -8.26
CA THR A 452 24.82 9.52 -7.65
C THR A 452 23.52 9.05 -8.27
N THR A 453 22.50 8.82 -7.45
CA THR A 453 21.16 8.40 -7.90
C THR A 453 20.28 9.61 -8.25
N PRO A 454 19.36 9.46 -9.23
CA PRO A 454 19.14 8.27 -10.06
C PRO A 454 20.21 8.14 -11.17
N TYR A 455 20.58 6.89 -11.50
CA TYR A 455 21.58 6.60 -12.53
C TYR A 455 21.16 5.41 -13.39
N ASP A 456 21.24 5.56 -14.70
CA ASP A 456 21.05 4.51 -15.68
C ASP A 456 22.32 4.36 -16.51
N THR A 457 22.89 3.15 -16.62
CA THR A 457 24.15 2.90 -17.34
C THR A 457 23.93 3.08 -18.85
N PRO A 458 24.75 3.89 -19.56
CA PRO A 458 24.61 4.06 -21.00
C PRO A 458 24.62 2.72 -21.77
N GLY A 459 23.72 2.59 -22.74
CA GLY A 459 23.54 1.37 -23.53
C GLY A 459 22.63 0.30 -22.89
N THR A 460 22.11 0.56 -21.69
CA THR A 460 21.19 -0.36 -21.00
C THR A 460 19.77 0.19 -20.87
N PHE A 461 19.45 1.30 -21.49
CA PHE A 461 18.14 1.93 -21.49
C PHE A 461 17.88 2.72 -22.77
N GLY A 462 16.58 2.91 -23.10
CA GLY A 462 16.09 3.93 -24.01
C GLY A 462 15.47 5.08 -23.24
N ALA A 463 15.66 6.32 -23.70
CA ALA A 463 15.11 7.50 -23.04
C ALA A 463 14.55 8.49 -24.06
N TRP A 464 13.42 9.14 -23.69
CA TRP A 464 12.77 10.17 -24.51
C TRP A 464 12.34 11.33 -23.62
N SER A 465 12.63 12.56 -24.04
CA SER A 465 12.37 13.77 -23.26
C SER A 465 11.48 14.76 -24.00
N THR A 466 10.62 15.46 -23.27
CA THR A 466 9.97 16.65 -23.83
C THR A 466 10.98 17.76 -24.08
N PRO A 467 10.72 18.73 -24.97
CA PRO A 467 11.38 20.03 -24.88
C PRO A 467 11.16 20.64 -23.48
N PRO A 468 11.98 21.64 -23.06
CA PRO A 468 11.68 22.40 -21.85
C PRO A 468 10.23 22.89 -21.89
N LEU A 469 9.47 22.62 -20.83
CA LEU A 469 8.06 23.00 -20.77
C LEU A 469 7.94 24.53 -20.71
N SER A 470 7.05 25.09 -21.51
CA SER A 470 6.79 26.55 -21.52
C SER A 470 5.92 27.00 -20.33
N SER A 471 5.22 26.09 -19.71
CA SER A 471 4.40 26.28 -18.51
C SER A 471 4.39 25.02 -17.66
N PRO A 472 4.14 25.12 -16.36
CA PRO A 472 4.04 23.93 -15.51
C PRO A 472 2.95 22.96 -16.01
N VAL A 473 3.16 21.67 -15.73
CA VAL A 473 2.19 20.61 -16.03
C VAL A 473 1.95 19.81 -14.76
N ASP A 474 0.72 19.87 -14.25
CA ASP A 474 0.29 19.13 -13.07
C ASP A 474 -0.25 17.76 -13.50
N VAL A 475 0.39 16.70 -13.06
CA VAL A 475 0.03 15.32 -13.34
C VAL A 475 -0.70 14.72 -12.13
N VAL A 476 -1.90 14.19 -12.34
CA VAL A 476 -2.68 13.52 -11.27
C VAL A 476 -3.30 12.25 -11.82
N GLY A 477 -2.77 11.10 -11.44
CA GLY A 477 -3.25 9.79 -11.89
C GLY A 477 -2.16 8.98 -12.61
N SER A 478 -2.58 7.89 -13.27
CA SER A 478 -1.68 6.89 -13.88
C SER A 478 -1.31 7.26 -15.30
N PRO A 479 -0.03 7.53 -15.60
CA PRO A 479 0.48 7.58 -16.98
C PRO A 479 0.35 6.22 -17.66
N THR A 480 0.17 6.20 -18.99
CA THR A 480 0.16 4.96 -19.77
C THR A 480 1.08 5.07 -20.97
N LEU A 481 1.69 3.96 -21.36
CA LEU A 481 2.55 3.86 -22.54
C LEU A 481 2.07 2.71 -23.42
N ASP A 482 1.74 3.02 -24.67
CA ASP A 482 1.51 2.02 -25.72
C ASP A 482 2.78 1.91 -26.55
N VAL A 483 3.41 0.74 -26.59
CA VAL A 483 4.70 0.52 -27.25
C VAL A 483 4.80 -0.86 -27.87
N GLN A 484 5.53 -0.97 -28.98
CA GLN A 484 5.95 -2.25 -29.58
C GLN A 484 7.45 -2.42 -29.34
N PHE A 485 7.81 -3.53 -28.71
CA PHE A 485 9.19 -3.95 -28.56
C PHE A 485 9.58 -4.86 -29.71
N ASP A 486 10.79 -4.71 -30.23
CA ASP A 486 11.43 -5.61 -31.18
C ASP A 486 12.63 -6.27 -30.50
N SER A 487 12.57 -7.59 -30.29
CA SER A 487 13.63 -8.38 -29.69
C SER A 487 13.64 -9.78 -30.30
N PRO A 488 14.37 -9.98 -31.42
CA PRO A 488 14.45 -11.30 -32.06
C PRO A 488 14.98 -12.41 -31.14
N ALA A 489 15.89 -12.07 -30.23
CA ALA A 489 16.42 -13.03 -29.26
C ALA A 489 15.33 -13.50 -28.28
N VAL A 490 14.54 -12.58 -27.76
CA VAL A 490 13.43 -12.93 -26.86
C VAL A 490 12.30 -13.63 -27.60
N ALA A 491 12.01 -13.28 -28.84
CA ALA A 491 11.00 -13.97 -29.66
C ALA A 491 11.28 -15.47 -29.80
N LEU A 492 12.55 -15.89 -29.73
CA LEU A 492 12.94 -17.30 -29.74
C LEU A 492 12.80 -17.98 -28.37
N THR A 493 12.85 -17.25 -27.27
CA THR A 493 12.89 -17.79 -25.90
C THR A 493 11.59 -17.62 -25.14
N GLN A 494 10.74 -16.66 -25.50
CA GLN A 494 9.53 -16.30 -24.73
C GLN A 494 8.55 -17.48 -24.53
N ALA A 495 8.49 -18.43 -25.46
CA ALA A 495 7.64 -19.61 -25.34
C ALA A 495 8.11 -20.60 -24.27
N ALA A 496 9.36 -20.48 -23.78
CA ALA A 496 9.88 -21.30 -22.68
C ALA A 496 9.37 -20.85 -21.29
N GLY A 497 8.58 -19.77 -21.23
CA GLY A 497 8.00 -19.24 -20.01
C GLY A 497 8.65 -17.95 -19.51
N PRO A 498 8.35 -17.52 -18.28
CA PRO A 498 8.68 -16.16 -17.77
C PRO A 498 10.17 -15.83 -17.79
N SER A 499 11.05 -16.78 -17.58
CA SER A 499 12.51 -16.59 -17.66
C SER A 499 13.02 -16.25 -19.07
N GLY A 500 12.26 -16.63 -20.11
CA GLY A 500 12.56 -16.34 -21.52
C GLY A 500 11.85 -15.09 -22.05
N GLN A 501 10.97 -14.45 -21.27
CA GLN A 501 10.20 -13.27 -21.65
C GLN A 501 11.01 -11.99 -21.43
N LEU A 502 10.72 -10.93 -22.23
CA LEU A 502 11.39 -9.63 -22.09
C LEU A 502 11.03 -8.98 -20.74
N GLN A 503 12.06 -8.44 -20.08
CA GLN A 503 11.90 -7.66 -18.86
C GLN A 503 12.47 -6.25 -19.09
N VAL A 504 11.65 -5.24 -18.84
CA VAL A 504 12.05 -3.82 -18.85
C VAL A 504 11.42 -3.09 -17.66
N PHE A 505 11.95 -1.90 -17.34
CA PHE A 505 11.50 -1.08 -16.21
C PHE A 505 11.19 0.33 -16.70
N ALA A 506 9.92 0.70 -16.70
CA ALA A 506 9.50 2.04 -17.10
C ALA A 506 9.59 3.01 -15.91
N LYS A 507 10.16 4.19 -16.16
CA LYS A 507 10.39 5.24 -15.17
C LYS A 507 10.03 6.60 -15.76
N LEU A 508 9.53 7.49 -14.90
CA LEU A 508 9.36 8.91 -15.26
C LEU A 508 10.30 9.76 -14.42
N TYR A 509 11.09 10.59 -15.10
CA TYR A 509 11.96 11.56 -14.46
C TYR A 509 11.46 12.98 -14.72
N ASP A 510 11.58 13.81 -13.70
CA ASP A 510 11.59 15.26 -13.82
C ASP A 510 13.03 15.71 -13.99
N VAL A 511 13.33 16.38 -15.10
CA VAL A 511 14.69 16.84 -15.42
C VAL A 511 14.73 18.36 -15.35
N ALA A 512 15.43 18.88 -14.35
CA ALA A 512 15.59 20.31 -14.14
C ALA A 512 16.47 20.99 -15.22
N PRO A 513 16.44 22.32 -15.35
CA PRO A 513 17.22 23.05 -16.35
C PRO A 513 18.74 22.86 -16.24
N ASP A 514 19.27 22.54 -15.07
CA ASP A 514 20.68 22.23 -14.83
C ASP A 514 21.08 20.79 -15.20
N GLY A 515 20.10 19.98 -15.63
CA GLY A 515 20.28 18.59 -16.00
C GLY A 515 20.15 17.58 -14.84
N SER A 516 19.93 18.05 -13.61
CA SER A 516 19.63 17.16 -12.49
C SER A 516 18.31 16.43 -12.73
N LYS A 517 18.23 15.16 -12.29
CA LYS A 517 17.07 14.28 -12.51
C LYS A 517 16.50 13.83 -11.18
N THR A 518 15.18 13.83 -11.08
CA THR A 518 14.42 13.25 -9.96
C THR A 518 13.53 12.15 -10.50
N LEU A 519 13.64 10.93 -9.94
CA LEU A 519 12.68 9.86 -10.19
C LEU A 519 11.37 10.20 -9.46
N VAL A 520 10.32 10.44 -10.23
CA VAL A 520 9.02 10.90 -9.67
C VAL A 520 8.52 9.88 -8.65
N HIS A 521 8.36 10.33 -7.39
CA HIS A 521 7.95 9.52 -6.23
C HIS A 521 8.74 8.22 -6.03
N LYS A 522 9.97 8.13 -6.60
CA LYS A 522 10.83 6.93 -6.56
C LYS A 522 10.17 5.70 -7.20
N LEU A 523 9.14 5.89 -8.04
CA LEU A 523 8.34 4.81 -8.60
C LEU A 523 9.00 4.20 -9.85
N ILE A 524 9.10 2.89 -9.83
CA ILE A 524 9.63 2.05 -10.91
C ILE A 524 8.54 1.07 -11.32
N SER A 525 8.31 0.95 -12.62
CA SER A 525 7.26 0.11 -13.19
C SER A 525 7.87 -1.08 -13.92
N PRO A 526 8.02 -2.25 -13.29
CA PRO A 526 8.49 -3.44 -13.99
C PRO A 526 7.46 -3.89 -15.02
N VAL A 527 7.97 -4.33 -16.14
CA VAL A 527 7.21 -4.77 -17.30
C VAL A 527 7.80 -6.10 -17.77
N ARG A 528 7.02 -7.17 -17.69
CA ARG A 528 7.34 -8.45 -18.31
C ARG A 528 6.40 -8.65 -19.50
N VAL A 529 6.98 -8.79 -20.68
CA VAL A 529 6.27 -8.90 -21.95
C VAL A 529 6.18 -10.37 -22.33
N ALA A 530 4.96 -10.92 -22.36
CA ALA A 530 4.72 -12.31 -22.69
C ALA A 530 5.02 -12.62 -24.17
N ASP A 531 4.69 -11.68 -25.06
CA ASP A 531 4.90 -11.80 -26.49
C ASP A 531 5.38 -10.47 -27.09
N VAL A 532 6.67 -10.41 -27.44
CA VAL A 532 7.31 -9.22 -28.03
C VAL A 532 6.85 -8.94 -29.47
N THR A 533 6.10 -9.86 -30.09
CA THR A 533 5.55 -9.66 -31.44
C THR A 533 4.25 -8.83 -31.43
N GLN A 534 3.69 -8.57 -30.23
CA GLN A 534 2.47 -7.81 -30.04
C GLN A 534 2.75 -6.46 -29.42
N PRO A 535 1.92 -5.44 -29.69
CA PRO A 535 1.94 -4.18 -28.96
C PRO A 535 1.66 -4.42 -27.46
N VAL A 536 2.31 -3.63 -26.60
CA VAL A 536 2.16 -3.71 -25.16
C VAL A 536 1.57 -2.42 -24.62
N HIS A 537 0.52 -2.55 -23.81
CA HIS A 537 0.00 -1.46 -23.00
C HIS A 537 0.61 -1.53 -21.60
N ILE A 538 1.23 -0.44 -21.15
CA ILE A 538 1.88 -0.31 -19.85
C ILE A 538 1.14 0.78 -19.07
N GLU A 539 0.66 0.47 -17.87
CA GLU A 539 0.11 1.46 -16.95
C GLU A 539 1.12 1.70 -15.82
N LEU A 540 1.69 2.90 -15.75
CA LEU A 540 2.57 3.30 -14.66
C LEU A 540 1.74 3.60 -13.40
N PRO A 541 2.31 3.45 -12.20
CA PRO A 541 1.64 3.86 -10.97
C PRO A 541 1.15 5.32 -11.06
N ALA A 542 0.01 5.58 -10.40
CA ALA A 542 -0.50 6.94 -10.29
C ALA A 542 0.48 7.83 -9.53
N ILE A 543 0.54 9.08 -9.91
CA ILE A 543 1.37 10.12 -9.30
C ILE A 543 0.57 11.41 -9.10
N VAL A 544 1.03 12.25 -8.18
CA VAL A 544 0.65 13.65 -8.05
C VAL A 544 1.94 14.45 -8.14
N HIS A 545 2.21 15.06 -9.28
CA HIS A 545 3.49 15.72 -9.51
C HIS A 545 3.35 16.93 -10.43
N ARG A 546 4.06 18.02 -10.13
CA ARG A 546 4.21 19.17 -11.01
C ARG A 546 5.57 19.12 -11.69
N VAL A 547 5.54 19.05 -13.03
CA VAL A 547 6.74 19.34 -13.84
C VAL A 547 6.77 20.83 -14.11
N ASP A 548 7.73 21.54 -13.56
CA ASP A 548 7.78 23.00 -13.63
C ASP A 548 8.15 23.55 -15.02
N ALA A 549 7.87 24.84 -15.23
CA ALA A 549 8.31 25.54 -16.44
C ALA A 549 9.84 25.52 -16.56
N GLY A 550 10.36 25.24 -17.74
CA GLY A 550 11.79 25.04 -18.00
C GLY A 550 12.30 23.62 -17.73
N HIS A 551 11.58 22.82 -16.95
CA HIS A 551 11.86 21.40 -16.75
C HIS A 551 11.46 20.57 -17.97
N ARG A 552 11.92 19.33 -18.02
CA ARG A 552 11.55 18.31 -19.01
C ARG A 552 10.97 17.09 -18.33
N LEU A 553 9.93 16.54 -18.89
CA LEU A 553 9.48 15.20 -18.54
C LEU A 553 10.28 14.20 -19.38
N GLN A 554 10.88 13.19 -18.74
CA GLN A 554 11.64 12.14 -19.42
C GLN A 554 11.05 10.77 -19.10
N LEU A 555 10.71 10.00 -20.13
CA LEU A 555 10.42 8.57 -20.04
C LEU A 555 11.73 7.80 -20.22
N VAL A 556 12.01 6.86 -19.33
CA VAL A 556 13.11 5.90 -19.44
C VAL A 556 12.54 4.48 -19.43
N LEU A 557 13.02 3.65 -20.36
CA LEU A 557 12.79 2.21 -20.40
C LEU A 557 14.13 1.53 -20.15
N ALA A 558 14.41 1.19 -18.88
CA ALA A 558 15.64 0.53 -18.48
C ALA A 558 15.52 -0.99 -18.61
N SER A 559 16.62 -1.68 -18.91
CA SER A 559 16.66 -3.14 -19.03
C SER A 559 16.74 -3.87 -17.70
N THR A 560 17.17 -3.19 -16.63
CA THR A 560 17.30 -3.71 -15.27
C THR A 560 17.01 -2.63 -14.26
N ASP A 561 16.76 -3.01 -13.02
CA ASP A 561 16.74 -2.10 -11.88
C ASP A 561 17.22 -2.80 -10.60
N ALA A 562 18.02 -2.11 -9.80
CA ALA A 562 18.65 -2.68 -8.61
C ALA A 562 17.66 -3.01 -7.47
N ALA A 563 16.45 -2.44 -7.48
CA ALA A 563 15.39 -2.76 -6.50
C ALA A 563 14.64 -4.07 -6.82
N TYR A 564 14.90 -4.67 -7.98
CA TYR A 564 14.15 -5.82 -8.49
C TYR A 564 15.06 -7.00 -8.87
N LYS A 565 14.46 -8.19 -8.95
CA LYS A 565 15.13 -9.38 -9.49
C LYS A 565 15.19 -9.28 -11.02
N ASN A 566 16.40 -9.11 -11.55
CA ASN A 566 16.64 -8.88 -12.97
C ASN A 566 16.77 -10.16 -13.78
N ALA A 567 16.50 -10.07 -15.10
CA ALA A 567 16.66 -11.18 -16.03
C ALA A 567 18.12 -11.66 -16.11
N TYR A 568 18.31 -13.00 -16.10
CA TYR A 568 19.63 -13.62 -16.24
C TYR A 568 20.11 -13.66 -17.69
N ALA A 569 19.19 -13.87 -18.64
CA ALA A 569 19.51 -13.88 -20.06
C ALA A 569 19.79 -12.47 -20.59
N VAL A 570 20.69 -12.35 -21.54
CA VAL A 570 20.91 -11.09 -22.28
C VAL A 570 19.72 -10.89 -23.23
N GLN A 571 19.08 -9.73 -23.13
CA GLN A 571 17.84 -9.37 -23.83
C GLN A 571 18.01 -8.06 -24.61
N PRO A 572 18.64 -8.10 -25.81
CA PRO A 572 18.68 -6.92 -26.67
C PRO A 572 17.27 -6.56 -27.13
N VAL A 573 16.94 -5.27 -27.05
CA VAL A 573 15.62 -4.77 -27.38
C VAL A 573 15.71 -3.46 -28.16
N THR A 574 14.78 -3.25 -29.08
CA THR A 574 14.65 -2.06 -29.90
C THR A 574 13.23 -1.52 -29.84
N VAL A 575 13.10 -0.20 -29.75
CA VAL A 575 11.84 0.52 -29.99
C VAL A 575 11.99 1.31 -31.29
N HIS A 576 11.08 1.05 -32.23
CA HIS A 576 11.03 1.75 -33.51
C HIS A 576 10.10 2.96 -33.42
N ALA A 577 10.61 4.12 -33.81
CA ALA A 577 9.82 5.33 -33.98
C ALA A 577 9.28 5.38 -35.42
N SER A 578 7.96 5.52 -35.56
CA SER A 578 7.29 5.62 -36.84
C SER A 578 6.08 6.56 -36.77
N PRO A 579 5.91 7.52 -37.68
CA PRO A 579 4.74 8.40 -37.68
C PRO A 579 3.42 7.66 -37.99
N THR A 580 3.49 6.48 -38.61
CA THR A 580 2.31 5.67 -38.94
C THR A 580 1.83 4.80 -37.78
N SER A 581 2.76 4.37 -36.90
CA SER A 581 2.48 3.58 -35.70
C SER A 581 3.41 4.01 -34.56
N PRO A 582 3.26 5.25 -34.05
CA PRO A 582 4.16 5.73 -33.03
C PRO A 582 3.82 5.15 -31.66
N ALA A 583 4.86 4.81 -30.87
CA ALA A 583 4.67 4.60 -29.44
C ALA A 583 4.15 5.88 -28.77
N ALA A 584 3.23 5.74 -27.83
CA ALA A 584 2.48 6.86 -27.27
C ALA A 584 2.47 6.84 -25.74
N LEU A 585 3.07 7.86 -25.14
CA LEU A 585 2.99 8.14 -23.69
C LEU A 585 1.80 9.09 -23.44
N SER A 586 0.82 8.63 -22.68
CA SER A 586 -0.38 9.38 -22.34
C SER A 586 -0.43 9.67 -20.86
N ILE A 587 -0.49 10.93 -20.46
CA ILE A 587 -0.37 11.40 -19.07
C ILE A 587 -1.65 12.13 -18.66
N PRO A 588 -2.27 11.80 -17.51
CA PRO A 588 -3.40 12.54 -16.97
C PRO A 588 -2.92 13.88 -16.42
N VAL A 589 -3.47 14.98 -16.93
CA VAL A 589 -3.13 16.35 -16.51
C VAL A 589 -4.36 17.07 -15.97
N VAL A 590 -4.16 17.85 -14.94
CA VAL A 590 -5.17 18.74 -14.37
C VAL A 590 -4.87 20.19 -14.74
N PRO A 591 -5.91 21.07 -14.79
CA PRO A 591 -5.73 22.49 -15.10
C PRO A 591 -4.85 23.23 -14.11
#